data_4ab7523c9d9694e1aa3d8d2880c678de
#
_entry.id   4ab7523c9d9694e1aa3d8d2880c678de
#
_cell.length_a   1.000
_cell.length_b   1.000
_cell.length_c   1.000
_cell.angle_alpha   90.00
_cell.angle_beta   90.00
_cell.angle_gamma   90.00
#
_symmetry.space_group_name_H-M   'P 1'
#
loop_
_entity.id
_entity.type
_entity.pdbx_description
1 polymer ?
#
loop_
_entity_poly.entity_id
_entity_poly.type
_entity_poly.pdbx_seq_one_letter_code
_entity_poly.pdbx_strand_id
1 'polypeptide(L)'
;MPTFVRTEKCDGCKGQDKTACMYICPHDLMALDKDGSVTGHPMKAWNQEPEQCWECYSCVKICPQNAIEVRHYADIVPLGGSVQPLRGSDSIMWMIKFRNGTTKRFKFPIRTTSEGSIDPYGGKSMPDLADIQKSGFFTLSGGFRAGKPEELIRRK
;
A
#
# COMPACT_ATOMS: atom_id res chain seq x y z
N MET A 1 2.49 10.14 -0.09
CA MET A 1 1.13 10.48 -0.59
C MET A 1 0.09 10.08 0.42
N PRO A 2 -0.79 10.96 0.83
CA PRO A 2 -1.55 10.71 2.03
C PRO A 2 -2.68 9.71 1.82
N THR A 3 -2.85 8.84 2.80
CA THR A 3 -4.11 8.16 3.01
C THR A 3 -5.16 9.18 3.47
N PHE A 4 -6.31 9.09 2.87
CA PHE A 4 -7.46 9.94 3.18
C PHE A 4 -8.57 9.09 3.79
N VAL A 5 -9.11 9.52 4.92
CA VAL A 5 -10.24 8.84 5.56
C VAL A 5 -11.55 9.53 5.20
N ARG A 6 -12.47 8.77 4.64
CA ARG A 6 -13.83 9.23 4.37
C ARG A 6 -14.65 9.15 5.65
N THR A 7 -14.85 10.29 6.27
CA THR A 7 -15.52 10.39 7.58
C THR A 7 -16.95 9.87 7.55
N GLU A 8 -17.64 10.00 6.42
CA GLU A 8 -18.98 9.48 6.22
C GLU A 8 -19.07 7.94 6.25
N LYS A 9 -17.97 7.25 5.95
CA LYS A 9 -17.89 5.78 5.97
C LYS A 9 -17.22 5.23 7.23
N CYS A 10 -16.35 6.02 7.85
CA CYS A 10 -15.62 5.59 9.03
C CYS A 10 -16.55 5.53 10.24
N ASP A 11 -16.59 4.41 10.93
CA ASP A 11 -17.35 4.19 12.17
C ASP A 11 -16.45 4.07 13.43
N GLY A 12 -15.15 4.43 13.29
CA GLY A 12 -14.18 4.28 14.37
C GLY A 12 -13.99 2.84 14.82
N CYS A 13 -14.18 1.87 13.90
CA CYS A 13 -14.19 0.44 14.22
C CYS A 13 -15.18 0.09 15.34
N LYS A 14 -16.40 0.61 15.26
CA LYS A 14 -17.49 0.43 16.24
C LYS A 14 -17.15 0.93 17.65
N GLY A 15 -16.44 2.04 17.73
CA GLY A 15 -16.15 2.69 19.00
C GLY A 15 -15.01 2.06 19.79
N GLN A 16 -14.12 1.34 19.15
CA GLN A 16 -12.92 0.81 19.81
C GLN A 16 -11.94 1.94 20.17
N ASP A 17 -11.19 1.76 21.24
CA ASP A 17 -10.17 2.72 21.67
C ASP A 17 -9.01 2.84 20.70
N LYS A 18 -8.70 1.76 19.99
CA LYS A 18 -7.68 1.69 18.95
C LYS A 18 -8.24 0.98 17.73
N THR A 19 -8.24 1.67 16.61
CA THR A 19 -8.81 1.18 15.34
C THR A 19 -7.86 0.25 14.59
N ALA A 20 -8.40 -0.57 13.69
CA ALA A 20 -7.61 -1.49 12.87
C ALA A 20 -6.51 -0.77 12.06
N CYS A 21 -6.82 0.42 11.53
CA CYS A 21 -5.84 1.21 10.78
C CYS A 21 -4.69 1.75 11.65
N MET A 22 -4.95 2.04 12.94
CA MET A 22 -3.89 2.42 13.89
C MET A 22 -2.96 1.23 14.18
N TYR A 23 -3.52 0.03 14.34
CA TYR A 23 -2.70 -1.15 14.63
C TYR A 23 -1.78 -1.55 13.48
N ILE A 24 -2.25 -1.38 12.25
CA ILE A 24 -1.52 -1.89 11.07
C ILE A 24 -0.54 -0.89 10.49
N CYS A 25 -0.61 0.39 10.87
CA CYS A 25 0.26 1.40 10.30
C CYS A 25 1.70 1.24 10.83
N PRO A 26 2.68 0.94 9.96
CA PRO A 26 4.06 0.72 10.40
C PRO A 26 4.76 1.99 10.89
N HIS A 27 4.22 3.17 10.54
CA HIS A 27 4.72 4.47 10.96
C HIS A 27 3.86 5.14 12.03
N ASP A 28 2.84 4.44 12.53
CA ASP A 28 1.92 4.94 13.57
C ASP A 28 1.24 6.28 13.22
N LEU A 29 0.97 6.49 11.94
CA LEU A 29 0.42 7.76 11.43
C LEU A 29 -1.09 7.89 11.64
N MET A 30 -1.79 6.78 11.89
CA MET A 30 -3.24 6.80 12.03
C MET A 30 -3.63 7.06 13.48
N ALA A 31 -4.52 8.00 13.69
CA ALA A 31 -5.09 8.31 15.00
C ALA A 31 -6.62 8.27 14.97
N LEU A 32 -7.23 8.19 16.15
CA LEU A 32 -8.67 8.25 16.34
C LEU A 32 -9.03 9.60 16.98
N ASP A 33 -9.84 10.37 16.27
CA ASP A 33 -10.44 11.59 16.77
C ASP A 33 -11.69 11.23 17.59
N LYS A 34 -11.53 11.15 18.90
CA LYS A 34 -12.60 10.69 19.78
C LYS A 34 -13.70 11.72 20.00
N ASP A 35 -13.34 12.97 20.03
CA ASP A 35 -14.22 14.10 20.33
C ASP A 35 -14.67 14.90 19.11
N GLY A 36 -14.06 14.66 17.96
CA GLY A 36 -14.38 15.35 16.70
C GLY A 36 -13.66 16.69 16.53
N SER A 37 -12.65 16.98 17.35
CA SER A 37 -11.92 18.25 17.30
C SER A 37 -11.12 18.46 16.02
N VAL A 38 -10.68 17.38 15.39
CA VAL A 38 -9.84 17.38 14.19
C VAL A 38 -10.66 17.15 12.92
N THR A 39 -11.49 16.12 12.92
CA THR A 39 -12.24 15.69 11.72
C THR A 39 -13.60 16.36 11.61
N GLY A 40 -14.04 17.09 12.63
CA GLY A 40 -15.38 17.66 12.74
C GLY A 40 -16.47 16.66 13.15
N HIS A 41 -16.11 15.40 13.35
CA HIS A 41 -17.03 14.33 13.73
C HIS A 41 -16.35 13.38 14.74
N PRO A 42 -17.02 13.02 15.84
CA PRO A 42 -16.44 12.14 16.85
C PRO A 42 -16.25 10.72 16.30
N MET A 43 -15.29 10.01 16.89
CA MET A 43 -14.98 8.62 16.57
C MET A 43 -14.61 8.39 15.10
N LYS A 44 -13.79 9.26 14.53
CA LYS A 44 -13.26 9.12 13.16
C LYS A 44 -11.75 8.95 13.17
N ALA A 45 -11.26 8.02 12.37
CA ALA A 45 -9.82 7.89 12.14
C ALA A 45 -9.34 9.00 11.20
N TRP A 46 -8.09 9.40 11.36
CA TRP A 46 -7.42 10.37 10.50
C TRP A 46 -5.92 10.10 10.43
N ASN A 47 -5.26 10.64 9.44
CA ASN A 47 -3.81 10.57 9.30
C ASN A 47 -3.18 11.84 9.86
N GLN A 48 -2.38 11.70 10.92
CA GLN A 48 -1.77 12.82 11.64
C GLN A 48 -0.69 13.53 10.84
N GLU A 49 0.11 12.75 10.12
CA GLU A 49 1.26 13.23 9.36
C GLU A 49 1.24 12.66 7.94
N PRO A 50 0.39 13.19 7.06
CA PRO A 50 0.22 12.67 5.71
C PRO A 50 1.52 12.61 4.90
N GLU A 51 2.44 13.54 5.12
CA GLU A 51 3.72 13.63 4.42
C GLU A 51 4.68 12.48 4.76
N GLN A 52 4.50 11.84 5.93
CA GLN A 52 5.29 10.69 6.36
C GLN A 52 4.77 9.36 5.80
N CYS A 53 3.66 9.39 5.08
CA CYS A 53 3.03 8.19 4.55
C CYS A 53 3.79 7.65 3.33
N TRP A 54 4.31 6.45 3.44
CA TRP A 54 5.03 5.77 2.35
C TRP A 54 4.17 4.82 1.50
N GLU A 55 2.86 4.92 1.64
CA GLU A 55 1.89 4.23 0.76
C GLU A 55 1.92 2.70 0.78
N CYS A 56 2.12 2.10 1.92
CA CYS A 56 2.10 0.64 2.04
C CYS A 56 0.70 0.02 1.84
N TYR A 57 -0.37 0.83 1.80
CA TYR A 57 -1.78 0.44 1.65
C TYR A 57 -2.32 -0.48 2.75
N SER A 58 -1.59 -0.74 3.81
CA SER A 58 -2.00 -1.67 4.86
C SER A 58 -3.28 -1.21 5.55
N CYS A 59 -3.38 0.07 5.93
CA CYS A 59 -4.58 0.65 6.53
C CYS A 59 -5.79 0.62 5.60
N VAL A 60 -5.57 0.81 4.30
CA VAL A 60 -6.64 0.76 3.31
C VAL A 60 -7.19 -0.65 3.15
N LYS A 61 -6.31 -1.65 3.10
CA LYS A 61 -6.69 -3.06 2.96
C LYS A 61 -7.39 -3.64 4.19
N ILE A 62 -7.02 -3.19 5.39
CA ILE A 62 -7.59 -3.73 6.64
C ILE A 62 -8.91 -3.08 7.00
N CYS A 63 -9.23 -1.90 6.46
CA CYS A 63 -10.42 -1.15 6.85
C CYS A 63 -11.71 -1.93 6.53
N PRO A 64 -12.52 -2.34 7.53
CA PRO A 64 -13.72 -3.12 7.29
C PRO A 64 -14.82 -2.31 6.60
N GLN A 65 -14.81 -0.99 6.74
CA GLN A 65 -15.78 -0.06 6.15
C GLN A 65 -15.36 0.45 4.77
N ASN A 66 -14.18 0.06 4.27
CA ASN A 66 -13.59 0.65 3.07
C ASN A 66 -13.62 2.19 3.10
N ALA A 67 -13.34 2.75 4.29
CA ALA A 67 -13.39 4.19 4.52
C ALA A 67 -12.07 4.90 4.18
N ILE A 68 -11.00 4.16 3.95
CA ILE A 68 -9.68 4.73 3.68
C ILE A 68 -9.36 4.59 2.20
N GLU A 69 -8.98 5.69 1.59
CA GLU A 69 -8.52 5.74 0.20
C GLU A 69 -7.16 6.43 0.13
N VAL A 70 -6.42 6.17 -0.95
CA VAL A 70 -5.16 6.86 -1.23
C VAL A 70 -5.42 7.85 -2.35
N ARG A 71 -4.99 9.08 -2.13
CA ARG A 71 -5.05 10.14 -3.13
C ARG A 71 -3.64 10.42 -3.61
N HIS A 72 -3.37 10.04 -4.84
CA HIS A 72 -2.06 10.22 -5.45
C HIS A 72 -1.85 11.66 -5.91
N TYR A 73 -0.61 12.14 -5.80
CA TYR A 73 -0.15 13.32 -6.50
C TYR A 73 0.04 13.03 -7.99
N ALA A 74 0.55 13.98 -8.71
CA ALA A 74 0.50 14.14 -10.15
C ALA A 74 0.96 12.95 -11.03
N ASP A 75 1.79 12.03 -10.54
CA ASP A 75 2.47 11.08 -11.42
C ASP A 75 1.61 9.89 -11.85
N ILE A 76 0.77 9.36 -10.95
CA ILE A 76 -0.04 8.16 -11.22
C ILE A 76 -1.53 8.51 -11.35
N VAL A 77 -2.03 9.37 -10.45
CA VAL A 77 -3.43 9.84 -10.47
C VAL A 77 -3.43 11.33 -10.22
N PRO A 78 -3.26 12.15 -11.27
CA PRO A 78 -3.19 13.60 -11.11
C PRO A 78 -4.47 14.14 -10.51
N LEU A 79 -4.33 15.19 -9.71
CA LEU A 79 -5.34 16.04 -9.04
C LEU A 79 -6.80 15.64 -9.27
N GLY A 80 -7.45 15.07 -8.27
CA GLY A 80 -8.87 14.66 -8.33
C GLY A 80 -9.09 13.19 -8.71
N GLY A 81 -8.04 12.42 -8.96
CA GLY A 81 -8.15 10.96 -9.05
C GLY A 81 -8.16 10.29 -7.67
N SER A 82 -8.53 9.03 -7.63
CA SER A 82 -8.51 8.21 -6.41
C SER A 82 -8.24 6.75 -6.71
N VAL A 83 -7.62 6.06 -5.74
CA VAL A 83 -7.45 4.60 -5.76
C VAL A 83 -8.16 4.03 -4.54
N GLN A 84 -9.08 3.11 -4.78
CA GLN A 84 -9.83 2.43 -3.73
C GLN A 84 -9.69 0.92 -3.88
N PRO A 85 -9.11 0.22 -2.91
CA PRO A 85 -9.24 -1.22 -2.81
C PRO A 85 -10.58 -1.57 -2.14
N LEU A 86 -11.37 -2.38 -2.82
CA LEU A 86 -12.60 -2.96 -2.30
C LEU A 86 -12.32 -4.42 -1.92
N ARG A 87 -12.35 -4.70 -0.64
CA ARG A 87 -12.08 -6.05 -0.14
C ARG A 87 -13.34 -6.90 -0.22
N GLY A 88 -13.23 -8.03 -0.94
CA GLY A 88 -14.19 -9.11 -0.91
C GLY A 88 -13.76 -10.23 0.04
N SER A 89 -14.51 -11.32 0.05
CA SER A 89 -14.19 -12.54 0.83
C SER A 89 -13.00 -13.31 0.25
N ASP A 90 -12.84 -13.30 -1.06
CA ASP A 90 -11.90 -14.10 -1.85
C ASP A 90 -10.92 -13.27 -2.66
N SER A 91 -11.19 -11.98 -2.78
CA SER A 91 -10.46 -11.09 -3.70
C SER A 91 -10.42 -9.66 -3.22
N ILE A 92 -9.47 -8.89 -3.75
CA ILE A 92 -9.42 -7.44 -3.62
C ILE A 92 -9.59 -6.85 -5.02
N MET A 93 -10.57 -5.97 -5.16
CA MET A 93 -10.75 -5.20 -6.37
C MET A 93 -10.17 -3.80 -6.18
N TRP A 94 -9.20 -3.45 -7.00
CA TRP A 94 -8.65 -2.11 -7.06
C TRP A 94 -9.45 -1.28 -8.06
N MET A 95 -10.04 -0.20 -7.59
CA MET A 95 -10.75 0.76 -8.43
C MET A 95 -9.93 2.05 -8.51
N ILE A 96 -9.51 2.39 -9.72
CA ILE A 96 -8.76 3.62 -10.01
C ILE A 96 -9.69 4.57 -10.77
N LYS A 97 -9.98 5.70 -10.15
CA LYS A 97 -10.72 6.78 -10.80
C LYS A 97 -9.73 7.85 -11.23
N PHE A 98 -9.68 8.13 -12.52
CA PHE A 98 -8.82 9.17 -13.08
C PHE A 98 -9.51 10.54 -13.02
N ARG A 99 -8.71 11.61 -13.15
CA ARG A 99 -9.19 12.99 -13.18
C ARG A 99 -10.25 13.25 -14.25
N ASN A 100 -10.12 12.64 -15.42
CA ASN A 100 -11.08 12.74 -16.53
C ASN A 100 -12.39 11.99 -16.29
N GLY A 101 -12.60 11.42 -15.10
CA GLY A 101 -13.78 10.65 -14.75
C GLY A 101 -13.76 9.19 -15.19
N THR A 102 -12.78 8.75 -15.97
CA THR A 102 -12.66 7.33 -16.34
C THR A 102 -12.32 6.49 -15.14
N THR A 103 -12.80 5.25 -15.11
CA THR A 103 -12.54 4.30 -14.02
C THR A 103 -11.96 3.01 -14.60
N LYS A 104 -10.85 2.56 -14.02
CA LYS A 104 -10.31 1.21 -14.27
C LYS A 104 -10.48 0.35 -13.03
N ARG A 105 -10.72 -0.94 -13.22
CA ARG A 105 -10.90 -1.91 -12.16
C ARG A 105 -10.01 -3.12 -12.42
N PHE A 106 -9.35 -3.58 -11.35
CA PHE A 106 -8.51 -4.77 -11.36
C PHE A 106 -8.90 -5.64 -10.18
N LYS A 107 -9.16 -6.92 -10.42
CA LYS A 107 -9.52 -7.89 -9.39
C LYS A 107 -8.37 -8.87 -9.22
N PHE A 108 -7.92 -9.04 -7.97
CA PHE A 108 -6.86 -9.97 -7.61
C PHE A 108 -7.35 -10.91 -6.51
N PRO A 109 -7.12 -12.23 -6.60
CA PRO A 109 -7.42 -13.16 -5.53
C PRO A 109 -6.54 -12.87 -4.31
N ILE A 110 -7.08 -13.09 -3.11
CA ILE A 110 -6.31 -12.97 -1.86
C ILE A 110 -5.57 -14.27 -1.56
N ARG A 111 -4.51 -14.18 -0.76
CA ARG A 111 -3.64 -15.34 -0.42
C ARG A 111 -4.36 -16.48 0.31
N THR A 112 -5.53 -16.25 0.86
CA THR A 112 -6.35 -17.26 1.53
C THR A 112 -7.16 -18.13 0.54
N THR A 113 -7.18 -17.78 -0.74
CA THR A 113 -7.78 -18.57 -1.79
C THR A 113 -6.75 -19.46 -2.47
N SER A 114 -7.17 -20.58 -3.05
CA SER A 114 -6.30 -21.45 -3.83
C SER A 114 -5.64 -20.74 -5.01
N GLU A 115 -6.38 -19.84 -5.67
CA GLU A 115 -5.89 -19.04 -6.80
C GLU A 115 -4.89 -17.94 -6.38
N GLY A 116 -5.07 -17.39 -5.17
CA GLY A 116 -4.19 -16.35 -4.62
C GLY A 116 -3.02 -16.92 -3.82
N SER A 117 -3.07 -18.21 -3.47
CA SER A 117 -2.00 -18.92 -2.77
C SER A 117 -0.97 -19.41 -3.78
N ILE A 118 -0.18 -18.48 -4.28
CA ILE A 118 0.94 -18.83 -5.17
C ILE A 118 2.08 -19.36 -4.32
N ASP A 119 2.47 -20.61 -4.58
CA ASP A 119 3.76 -21.08 -4.12
C ASP A 119 4.85 -20.29 -4.87
N PRO A 120 5.58 -19.39 -4.20
CA PRO A 120 6.55 -18.53 -4.88
C PRO A 120 7.69 -19.32 -5.53
N TYR A 121 7.86 -20.57 -5.13
CA TYR A 121 8.92 -21.44 -5.63
C TYR A 121 8.43 -22.52 -6.59
N GLY A 122 7.11 -22.63 -6.82
CA GLY A 122 6.50 -23.60 -7.75
C GLY A 122 6.88 -25.05 -7.43
N GLY A 123 6.95 -25.42 -6.15
CA GLY A 123 7.40 -26.74 -5.68
C GLY A 123 8.92 -26.96 -5.75
N LYS A 124 9.69 -25.94 -6.13
CA LYS A 124 11.15 -25.98 -6.08
C LYS A 124 11.64 -25.62 -4.68
N SER A 125 12.74 -26.22 -4.27
CA SER A 125 13.41 -25.82 -3.04
C SER A 125 13.79 -24.33 -3.07
N MET A 126 13.81 -23.73 -1.90
CA MET A 126 14.30 -22.35 -1.76
C MET A 126 15.69 -22.22 -2.40
N PRO A 127 15.94 -21.21 -3.25
CA PRO A 127 17.24 -21.03 -3.89
C PRO A 127 18.34 -20.92 -2.84
N ASP A 128 19.45 -21.61 -3.05
CA ASP A 128 20.62 -21.46 -2.20
C ASP A 128 21.22 -20.06 -2.41
N LEU A 129 21.72 -19.48 -1.32
CA LEU A 129 22.39 -18.17 -1.34
C LEU A 129 23.57 -18.16 -2.34
N ALA A 130 24.28 -19.29 -2.46
CA ALA A 130 25.37 -19.46 -3.41
C ALA A 130 24.90 -19.40 -4.88
N ASP A 131 23.70 -19.90 -5.17
CA ASP A 131 23.12 -19.84 -6.51
C ASP A 131 22.62 -18.44 -6.86
N ILE A 132 22.09 -17.71 -5.88
CA ILE A 132 21.71 -16.31 -6.04
C ILE A 132 22.95 -15.45 -6.35
N GLN A 133 24.07 -15.70 -5.68
CA GLN A 133 25.33 -14.97 -5.93
C GLN A 133 25.95 -15.27 -7.30
N LYS A 134 25.76 -16.49 -7.82
CA LYS A 134 26.23 -16.90 -9.15
C LYS A 134 25.32 -16.42 -10.27
N SER A 135 24.05 -16.21 -9.99
CA SER A 135 23.10 -15.71 -10.97
C SER A 135 23.42 -14.27 -11.37
N GLY A 136 23.19 -13.89 -12.62
CA GLY A 136 23.31 -12.51 -13.06
C GLY A 136 22.34 -11.53 -12.42
N PHE A 137 21.73 -11.92 -11.30
CA PHE A 137 20.74 -11.12 -10.55
C PHE A 137 21.30 -9.79 -10.05
N PHE A 138 22.60 -9.77 -9.76
CA PHE A 138 23.31 -8.55 -9.33
C PHE A 138 24.00 -7.83 -10.50
N THR A 139 23.78 -8.27 -11.74
CA THR A 139 24.20 -7.53 -12.91
C THR A 139 23.10 -6.56 -13.30
N LEU A 140 23.41 -5.27 -13.27
CA LEU A 140 22.50 -4.25 -13.80
C LEU A 140 22.22 -4.53 -15.27
N SER A 141 20.94 -4.49 -15.66
CA SER A 141 20.53 -4.58 -17.06
C SER A 141 21.27 -3.52 -17.87
N GLY A 142 21.94 -3.91 -18.96
CA GLY A 142 22.77 -3.01 -19.75
C GLY A 142 24.27 -3.21 -19.60
N GLY A 143 24.71 -4.32 -19.01
CA GLY A 143 26.13 -4.67 -18.91
C GLY A 143 26.88 -3.93 -17.80
N PHE A 144 26.16 -3.25 -16.93
CA PHE A 144 26.75 -2.68 -15.74
C PHE A 144 27.05 -3.81 -14.76
N ARG A 145 28.29 -4.28 -14.72
CA ARG A 145 28.78 -5.08 -13.62
C ARG A 145 29.05 -4.12 -12.46
N ALA A 146 28.62 -4.50 -11.25
CA ALA A 146 29.11 -3.83 -10.05
C ALA A 146 30.63 -3.99 -10.03
N GLY A 147 31.33 -3.01 -10.58
CA GLY A 147 32.78 -2.95 -10.53
C GLY A 147 33.23 -2.83 -9.09
N LYS A 148 34.46 -3.22 -8.83
CA LYS A 148 35.06 -2.91 -7.53
C LYS A 148 34.93 -1.41 -7.25
N PRO A 149 34.74 -0.99 -6.00
CA PRO A 149 34.55 0.43 -5.64
C PRO A 149 35.58 1.37 -6.26
N GLU A 150 36.80 0.89 -6.47
CA GLU A 150 37.91 1.59 -7.10
C GLU A 150 37.70 1.88 -8.59
N GLU A 151 36.91 1.06 -9.31
CA GLU A 151 36.57 1.27 -10.72
C GLU A 151 35.44 2.29 -10.90
N LEU A 152 34.57 2.45 -9.90
CA LEU A 152 33.48 3.43 -9.91
C LEU A 152 33.97 4.87 -9.70
N ILE A 153 35.13 5.06 -9.03
CA ILE A 153 35.70 6.37 -8.73
C ILE A 153 36.45 6.95 -9.94
N ARG A 154 36.86 6.13 -10.91
CA ARG A 154 37.68 6.55 -12.07
C ARG A 154 36.88 7.06 -13.29
N ARG A 155 35.56 7.09 -13.23
CA ARG A 155 34.72 7.65 -14.29
C ARG A 155 34.31 9.08 -13.94
N LYS A 156 35.25 9.99 -14.08
CA LYS A 156 34.97 11.42 -14.23
C LYS A 156 35.02 11.76 -15.72
#